data_31a48e857ab9b365c55db88c717596a0
#
_entry.id   31a48e857ab9b365c55db88c717596a0
#
_cell.length_a   1.000
_cell.length_b   1.000
_cell.length_c   1.000
_cell.angle_alpha   90.00
_cell.angle_beta   90.00
_cell.angle_gamma   90.00
#
_symmetry.space_group_name_H-M   'P 1'
#
loop_
_entity.id
_entity.type
_entity.pdbx_description
1 polymer ?
#
loop_
_entity_poly.entity_id
_entity_poly.type
_entity_poly.pdbx_seq_one_letter_code
_entity_poly.pdbx_strand_id
1 'polypeptide(L)'
;MIKVMNYYWLSINNDKVSTVAYAPEGTPVSHNLIEMMENREDVPFSLELREVFIASKLIVGEVSDVFYDYQPNSLAWPIMSERMKSIIASHLTGSECVEWKGIIINGKGISKKYYIPMFTRKLDTLNISESVYVPVSGIVLKPCFDKEKTKNLSVIHSPNLFWQISTQIYVNEEIKRDLINSGIKELCFSRVKVE
;
A
#
# COMPACT_ATOMS: atom_id res chain seq x y z
N MET A 1 23.35 15.45 -16.02
CA MET A 1 22.26 15.88 -15.11
C MET A 1 21.62 14.66 -14.51
N ILE A 2 21.63 14.49 -13.20
CA ILE A 2 20.90 13.39 -12.52
C ILE A 2 19.42 13.75 -12.61
N LYS A 3 18.62 12.87 -13.24
CA LYS A 3 17.15 13.04 -13.33
C LYS A 3 16.59 12.91 -11.90
N VAL A 4 16.08 14.01 -11.35
CA VAL A 4 15.38 13.96 -10.05
C VAL A 4 14.13 13.13 -10.23
N MET A 5 14.00 12.03 -9.47
CA MET A 5 12.83 11.18 -9.50
C MET A 5 11.77 11.73 -8.56
N ASN A 6 10.56 11.92 -9.08
CA ASN A 6 9.42 12.31 -8.25
C ASN A 6 8.79 11.07 -7.61
N TYR A 7 8.34 11.21 -6.36
CA TYR A 7 7.62 10.17 -5.63
C TYR A 7 6.24 10.63 -5.23
N TYR A 8 5.33 9.69 -5.15
CA TYR A 8 3.93 9.92 -4.82
C TYR A 8 3.47 8.91 -3.77
N TRP A 9 2.87 9.40 -2.71
CA TRP A 9 2.10 8.54 -1.81
C TRP A 9 0.93 7.95 -2.57
N LEU A 10 0.86 6.63 -2.57
CA LEU A 10 -0.21 5.85 -3.18
C LEU A 10 -1.31 5.61 -2.15
N SER A 11 -2.51 6.03 -2.45
CA SER A 11 -3.69 5.84 -1.60
C SER A 11 -4.92 5.56 -2.43
N ILE A 12 -6.03 5.22 -1.77
CA ILE A 12 -7.32 5.04 -2.43
C ILE A 12 -8.24 6.24 -2.19
N ASN A 13 -9.11 6.51 -3.15
CA ASN A 13 -10.15 7.53 -3.00
C ASN A 13 -11.32 6.97 -2.18
N ASN A 14 -11.31 7.23 -0.88
CA ASN A 14 -12.30 6.71 0.06
C ASN A 14 -13.75 7.14 -0.26
N ASP A 15 -13.95 8.28 -0.93
CA ASP A 15 -15.30 8.76 -1.29
C ASP A 15 -15.98 7.88 -2.35
N LYS A 16 -15.21 7.02 -3.01
CA LYS A 16 -15.69 6.13 -4.08
C LYS A 16 -15.69 4.66 -3.69
N VAL A 17 -15.29 4.35 -2.45
CA VAL A 17 -15.20 2.99 -1.95
C VAL A 17 -16.54 2.55 -1.35
N SER A 18 -17.08 1.44 -1.82
CA SER A 18 -18.32 0.83 -1.32
C SER A 18 -18.11 -0.44 -0.49
N THR A 19 -16.92 -1.01 -0.54
CA THR A 19 -16.58 -2.25 0.17
C THR A 19 -15.20 -2.19 0.81
N VAL A 20 -15.08 -2.79 1.99
CA VAL A 20 -13.83 -2.92 2.74
C VAL A 20 -13.62 -4.38 3.12
N ALA A 21 -12.39 -4.86 3.02
CA ALA A 21 -12.02 -6.21 3.45
C ALA A 21 -11.66 -6.23 4.93
N TYR A 22 -12.35 -7.03 5.74
CA TYR A 22 -12.17 -7.11 7.18
C TYR A 22 -11.41 -8.38 7.57
N ALA A 23 -10.45 -8.21 8.45
CA ALA A 23 -9.77 -9.32 9.10
C ALA A 23 -10.71 -10.03 10.10
N PRO A 24 -10.52 -11.33 10.38
CA PRO A 24 -11.24 -12.04 11.43
C PRO A 24 -11.09 -11.36 12.78
N GLU A 25 -12.10 -11.49 13.62
CA GLU A 25 -12.02 -11.03 15.03
C GLU A 25 -10.84 -11.70 15.74
N GLY A 26 -10.12 -10.93 16.55
CA GLY A 26 -8.94 -11.40 17.26
C GLY A 26 -7.67 -11.52 16.43
N THR A 27 -7.70 -11.11 15.16
CA THR A 27 -6.46 -11.03 14.37
C THR A 27 -5.48 -10.08 15.05
N PRO A 28 -4.28 -10.55 15.46
CA PRO A 28 -3.32 -9.70 16.13
C PRO A 28 -2.82 -8.62 15.16
N VAL A 29 -3.01 -7.35 15.54
CA VAL A 29 -2.47 -6.21 14.81
C VAL A 29 -1.11 -5.87 15.42
N SER A 30 -0.07 -6.64 15.15
CA SER A 30 1.20 -6.42 15.84
C SER A 30 2.39 -7.13 15.17
N HIS A 31 3.58 -6.93 15.72
CA HIS A 31 4.82 -7.63 15.39
C HIS A 31 4.64 -9.14 15.17
N ASN A 32 3.84 -9.80 16.00
CA ASN A 32 3.59 -11.24 15.91
C ASN A 32 3.04 -11.67 14.56
N LEU A 33 2.24 -10.81 13.91
CA LEU A 33 1.69 -11.14 12.59
C LEU A 33 2.77 -11.09 11.50
N ILE A 34 3.70 -10.15 11.59
CA ILE A 34 4.83 -10.05 10.67
C ILE A 34 5.74 -11.26 10.82
N GLU A 35 6.08 -11.64 12.05
CA GLU A 35 6.87 -12.86 12.34
C GLU A 35 6.20 -14.14 11.82
N MET A 36 4.86 -14.24 11.95
CA MET A 36 4.10 -15.36 11.39
C MET A 36 4.17 -15.42 9.85
N MET A 37 4.43 -14.33 9.19
CA MET A 37 4.47 -14.22 7.73
C MET A 37 5.89 -14.37 7.15
N GLU A 38 6.94 -14.17 7.94
CA GLU A 38 8.32 -14.14 7.43
C GLU A 38 8.71 -15.43 6.66
N ASN A 39 8.20 -16.57 7.09
CA ASN A 39 8.52 -17.87 6.49
C ASN A 39 7.36 -18.46 5.66
N ARG A 40 6.39 -17.66 5.24
CA ARG A 40 5.21 -18.08 4.47
C ARG A 40 5.07 -17.29 3.19
N GLU A 41 4.59 -17.94 2.14
CA GLU A 41 4.21 -17.27 0.89
C GLU A 41 2.88 -16.53 1.03
N ASP A 42 1.96 -17.09 1.80
CA ASP A 42 0.61 -16.56 2.00
C ASP A 42 0.34 -16.20 3.46
N VAL A 43 -0.52 -15.21 3.66
CA VAL A 43 -1.06 -14.82 4.96
C VAL A 43 -1.92 -15.97 5.51
N PRO A 44 -1.82 -16.31 6.81
CA PRO A 44 -2.48 -17.49 7.38
C PRO A 44 -4.00 -17.35 7.60
N PHE A 45 -4.61 -16.29 7.15
CA PHE A 45 -6.06 -16.04 7.22
C PHE A 45 -6.56 -15.36 5.95
N SER A 46 -7.87 -15.39 5.74
CA SER A 46 -8.55 -14.64 4.70
C SER A 46 -9.24 -13.40 5.27
N LEU A 47 -9.50 -12.42 4.40
CA LEU A 47 -10.34 -11.28 4.72
C LEU A 47 -11.75 -11.47 4.16
N GLU A 48 -12.73 -10.90 4.86
CA GLU A 48 -14.13 -10.92 4.42
C GLU A 48 -14.53 -9.54 3.91
N LEU A 49 -15.02 -9.48 2.68
CA LEU A 49 -15.48 -8.25 2.06
C LEU A 49 -16.84 -7.87 2.65
N ARG A 50 -16.97 -6.63 3.15
CA ARG A 50 -18.21 -6.09 3.68
C ARG A 50 -18.52 -4.75 3.03
N GLU A 51 -19.79 -4.49 2.82
CA GLU A 51 -20.29 -3.20 2.34
C GLU A 51 -20.07 -2.13 3.41
N VAL A 52 -19.65 -0.94 2.97
CA VAL A 52 -19.53 0.23 3.85
C VAL A 52 -20.68 1.17 3.54
N PHE A 53 -21.44 1.51 4.58
CA PHE A 53 -22.52 2.47 4.46
C PHE A 53 -21.95 3.89 4.34
N ILE A 54 -21.96 4.44 3.13
CA ILE A 54 -21.62 5.85 2.92
C ILE A 54 -22.93 6.65 3.02
N ALA A 55 -23.11 7.39 4.10
CA ALA A 55 -24.32 8.15 4.41
C ALA A 55 -24.75 9.16 3.30
N SER A 56 -23.88 9.48 2.36
CA SER A 56 -24.14 10.41 1.25
C SER A 56 -24.63 9.74 -0.05
N LYS A 57 -24.68 8.40 -0.10
CA LYS A 57 -25.17 7.65 -1.26
C LYS A 57 -26.27 6.70 -0.86
N LEU A 58 -27.54 7.14 -0.95
CA LEU A 58 -28.66 6.24 -1.15
C LEU A 58 -28.50 5.62 -2.55
N ILE A 59 -27.70 4.57 -2.64
CA ILE A 59 -27.65 3.77 -3.87
C ILE A 59 -28.83 2.81 -3.78
N VAL A 60 -29.92 3.17 -4.43
CA VAL A 60 -31.02 2.28 -4.72
C VAL A 60 -30.55 1.35 -5.85
N GLY A 61 -30.02 0.19 -5.52
CA GLY A 61 -29.56 -0.82 -6.45
C GLY A 61 -28.82 -1.94 -5.69
N GLU A 62 -28.82 -3.14 -6.23
CA GLU A 62 -28.01 -4.22 -5.71
C GLU A 62 -26.54 -3.79 -5.76
N VAL A 63 -25.93 -3.53 -4.61
CA VAL A 63 -24.50 -3.27 -4.51
C VAL A 63 -23.80 -4.61 -4.76
N SER A 64 -23.25 -4.77 -5.96
CA SER A 64 -22.38 -5.90 -6.25
C SER A 64 -21.11 -5.80 -5.41
N ASP A 65 -20.60 -6.94 -4.91
CA ASP A 65 -19.30 -6.99 -4.25
C ASP A 65 -18.24 -6.40 -5.19
N VAL A 66 -17.77 -5.22 -4.86
CA VAL A 66 -16.74 -4.56 -5.65
C VAL A 66 -15.38 -4.92 -5.08
N PHE A 67 -14.62 -5.64 -5.87
CA PHE A 67 -13.21 -5.93 -5.61
C PHE A 67 -12.37 -4.87 -6.30
N TYR A 68 -11.64 -4.09 -5.53
CA TYR A 68 -10.76 -3.03 -6.06
C TYR A 68 -9.36 -3.57 -6.34
N ASP A 69 -8.65 -3.00 -7.32
CA ASP A 69 -7.24 -3.33 -7.56
C ASP A 69 -6.32 -2.95 -6.37
N TYR A 70 -6.62 -1.84 -5.69
CA TYR A 70 -6.05 -1.48 -4.38
C TYR A 70 -7.16 -1.59 -3.35
N GLN A 71 -7.18 -2.68 -2.59
CA GLN A 71 -8.31 -3.06 -1.75
C GLN A 71 -8.26 -2.40 -0.38
N PRO A 72 -9.24 -1.55 -0.02
CA PRO A 72 -9.39 -1.04 1.33
C PRO A 72 -9.62 -2.18 2.32
N ASN A 73 -8.98 -2.07 3.48
CA ASN A 73 -9.06 -3.15 4.47
C ASN A 73 -8.88 -2.64 5.90
N SER A 74 -9.34 -3.44 6.87
CA SER A 74 -9.30 -3.10 8.31
C SER A 74 -7.90 -3.13 8.93
N LEU A 75 -6.91 -3.69 8.22
CA LEU A 75 -5.52 -3.76 8.66
C LEU A 75 -4.70 -2.53 8.20
N ALA A 76 -5.28 -1.68 7.37
CA ALA A 76 -4.61 -0.57 6.69
C ALA A 76 -3.38 -1.02 5.87
N TRP A 77 -3.37 -2.26 5.40
CA TRP A 77 -2.30 -2.81 4.58
C TRP A 77 -2.44 -2.42 3.11
N PRO A 78 -1.34 -2.33 2.36
CA PRO A 78 -1.36 -2.09 0.92
C PRO A 78 -1.70 -3.37 0.15
N ILE A 79 -2.98 -3.75 0.15
CA ILE A 79 -3.47 -4.99 -0.47
C ILE A 79 -3.79 -4.71 -1.94
N MET A 80 -3.15 -5.45 -2.84
CA MET A 80 -3.16 -5.20 -4.28
C MET A 80 -3.61 -6.43 -5.08
N SER A 81 -4.35 -6.20 -6.16
CA SER A 81 -4.66 -7.26 -7.14
C SER A 81 -3.40 -7.77 -7.83
N GLU A 82 -3.47 -8.93 -8.47
CA GLU A 82 -2.37 -9.46 -9.30
C GLU A 82 -1.95 -8.47 -10.39
N ARG A 83 -2.93 -7.79 -11.01
CA ARG A 83 -2.66 -6.81 -12.06
C ARG A 83 -1.85 -5.64 -11.53
N MET A 84 -2.22 -5.06 -10.40
CA MET A 84 -1.52 -3.94 -9.77
C MET A 84 -0.13 -4.36 -9.28
N LYS A 85 -0.04 -5.53 -8.63
CA LYS A 85 1.24 -6.13 -8.23
C LYS A 85 2.19 -6.28 -9.42
N SER A 86 1.71 -6.84 -10.54
CA SER A 86 2.53 -7.09 -11.73
C SER A 86 3.10 -5.79 -12.30
N ILE A 87 2.31 -4.71 -12.35
CA ILE A 87 2.79 -3.41 -12.79
C ILE A 87 3.89 -2.91 -11.86
N ILE A 88 3.66 -2.91 -10.55
CA ILE A 88 4.66 -2.43 -9.58
C ILE A 88 5.92 -3.30 -9.63
N ALA A 89 5.77 -4.62 -9.65
CA ALA A 89 6.88 -5.58 -9.66
C ALA A 89 7.78 -5.43 -10.88
N SER A 90 7.23 -5.05 -12.05
CA SER A 90 8.01 -4.83 -13.28
C SER A 90 8.97 -3.63 -13.19
N HIS A 91 8.76 -2.73 -12.24
CA HIS A 91 9.61 -1.57 -12.01
C HIS A 91 10.61 -1.75 -10.86
N LEU A 92 10.49 -2.82 -10.07
CA LEU A 92 11.41 -3.04 -8.95
C LEU A 92 12.83 -3.30 -9.46
N THR A 93 13.81 -2.64 -8.84
CA THR A 93 15.23 -2.78 -9.18
C THR A 93 15.93 -3.89 -8.39
N GLY A 94 15.23 -4.43 -7.37
CA GLY A 94 15.80 -5.32 -6.36
C GLY A 94 16.38 -4.58 -5.15
N SER A 95 16.66 -3.28 -5.29
CA SER A 95 17.19 -2.47 -4.16
C SER A 95 16.13 -2.20 -3.09
N GLU A 96 14.86 -2.29 -3.44
CA GLU A 96 13.73 -2.11 -2.54
C GLU A 96 13.56 -3.28 -1.55
N CYS A 97 14.09 -4.46 -1.87
CA CYS A 97 13.99 -5.66 -1.04
C CYS A 97 12.52 -6.00 -0.68
N VAL A 98 11.67 -6.10 -1.71
CA VAL A 98 10.24 -6.40 -1.58
C VAL A 98 9.98 -7.87 -1.86
N GLU A 99 9.29 -8.55 -0.94
CA GLU A 99 8.64 -9.83 -1.14
C GLU A 99 7.12 -9.64 -1.25
N TRP A 100 6.46 -10.50 -2.02
CA TRP A 100 5.02 -10.45 -2.17
C TRP A 100 4.36 -11.58 -1.39
N LYS A 101 3.52 -11.23 -0.42
CA LYS A 101 2.74 -12.21 0.37
C LYS A 101 1.31 -12.28 -0.17
N GLY A 102 0.84 -13.49 -0.45
CA GLY A 102 -0.53 -13.71 -0.91
C GLY A 102 -1.54 -13.59 0.23
N ILE A 103 -2.75 -13.10 -0.07
CA ILE A 103 -3.89 -13.08 0.85
C ILE A 103 -5.17 -13.35 0.08
N ILE A 104 -6.08 -14.12 0.67
CA ILE A 104 -7.40 -14.38 0.09
C ILE A 104 -8.40 -13.35 0.63
N ILE A 105 -9.22 -12.82 -0.28
CA ILE A 105 -10.37 -11.99 0.07
C ILE A 105 -11.62 -12.69 -0.42
N ASN A 106 -12.54 -12.97 0.50
CA ASN A 106 -13.83 -13.60 0.23
C ASN A 106 -14.93 -12.54 0.16
N GLY A 107 -15.89 -12.72 -0.74
CA GLY A 107 -17.10 -11.91 -0.84
C GLY A 107 -18.17 -12.67 -1.58
N LYS A 108 -19.43 -12.66 -1.11
CA LYS A 108 -20.65 -13.29 -1.68
C LYS A 108 -20.43 -14.54 -2.56
N GLY A 109 -19.67 -15.49 -2.04
CA GLY A 109 -19.38 -16.74 -2.74
C GLY A 109 -18.22 -16.69 -3.74
N ILE A 110 -17.51 -15.59 -3.82
CA ILE A 110 -16.31 -15.44 -4.66
C ILE A 110 -15.09 -15.27 -3.76
N SER A 111 -14.01 -15.99 -4.07
CA SER A 111 -12.69 -15.81 -3.43
C SER A 111 -11.70 -15.30 -4.45
N LYS A 112 -10.94 -14.25 -4.09
CA LYS A 112 -9.88 -13.71 -4.95
C LYS A 112 -8.57 -13.66 -4.20
N LYS A 113 -7.47 -13.99 -4.89
CA LYS A 113 -6.11 -13.84 -4.37
C LYS A 113 -5.64 -12.40 -4.62
N TYR A 114 -5.10 -11.80 -3.57
CA TYR A 114 -4.47 -10.50 -3.54
C TYR A 114 -3.05 -10.62 -3.01
N TYR A 115 -2.31 -9.52 -3.04
CA TYR A 115 -0.90 -9.49 -2.66
C TYR A 115 -0.57 -8.28 -1.82
N ILE A 116 0.37 -8.47 -0.91
CA ILE A 116 0.87 -7.45 0.01
C ILE A 116 2.37 -7.33 -0.21
N PRO A 117 2.92 -6.14 -0.51
CA PRO A 117 4.36 -5.93 -0.52
C PRO A 117 4.89 -5.95 0.91
N MET A 118 5.78 -6.88 1.19
CA MET A 118 6.51 -6.95 2.46
C MET A 118 7.97 -6.57 2.21
N PHE A 119 8.42 -5.51 2.86
CA PHE A 119 9.82 -5.09 2.79
C PHE A 119 10.65 -5.94 3.74
N THR A 120 11.73 -6.52 3.25
CA THR A 120 12.64 -7.36 4.04
C THR A 120 13.81 -6.58 4.63
N ARG A 121 13.96 -5.30 4.22
CA ARG A 121 14.96 -4.38 4.74
C ARG A 121 14.39 -2.99 4.92
N LYS A 122 14.72 -2.33 6.03
CA LYS A 122 14.38 -0.91 6.23
C LYS A 122 15.24 -0.04 5.31
N LEU A 123 14.59 0.79 4.50
CA LEU A 123 15.26 1.69 3.57
C LEU A 123 15.62 3.01 4.28
N ASP A 124 16.86 3.45 4.12
CA ASP A 124 17.26 4.80 4.51
C ASP A 124 17.01 5.76 3.33
N THR A 125 15.92 6.49 3.39
CA THR A 125 15.43 7.31 2.28
C THR A 125 15.23 8.78 2.64
N LEU A 126 15.30 9.13 3.94
CA LEU A 126 14.95 10.48 4.39
C LEU A 126 16.09 11.49 4.23
N ASN A 127 15.71 12.69 3.81
CA ASN A 127 16.40 13.91 4.14
C ASN A 127 15.90 14.36 5.52
N ILE A 128 16.71 14.13 6.56
CA ILE A 128 16.32 14.35 7.96
C ILE A 128 16.05 15.83 8.25
N SER A 129 16.86 16.73 7.68
CA SER A 129 16.76 18.18 7.92
C SER A 129 15.51 18.80 7.32
N GLU A 130 14.99 18.21 6.26
CA GLU A 130 13.84 18.73 5.50
C GLU A 130 12.52 18.00 5.82
N SER A 131 12.59 16.90 6.54
CA SER A 131 11.41 16.14 6.97
C SER A 131 10.77 16.75 8.21
N VAL A 132 9.43 16.67 8.31
CA VAL A 132 8.68 17.18 9.47
C VAL A 132 8.33 16.02 10.40
N TYR A 133 8.61 16.21 11.68
CA TYR A 133 8.43 15.19 12.72
C TYR A 133 7.42 15.63 13.77
N VAL A 134 6.76 14.64 14.39
CA VAL A 134 6.01 14.87 15.62
C VAL A 134 7.02 15.13 16.74
N PRO A 135 6.90 16.26 17.46
CA PRO A 135 7.75 16.50 18.65
C PRO A 135 7.67 15.33 19.63
N VAL A 136 8.79 15.01 20.27
CA VAL A 136 8.93 13.95 21.30
C VAL A 136 8.93 12.53 20.74
N SER A 137 7.97 12.14 19.88
CA SER A 137 7.88 10.76 19.37
C SER A 137 8.83 10.45 18.21
N GLY A 138 9.29 11.48 17.49
CA GLY A 138 10.11 11.30 16.30
C GLY A 138 9.39 10.69 15.09
N ILE A 139 8.06 10.52 15.17
CA ILE A 139 7.26 10.02 14.05
C ILE A 139 7.30 11.03 12.90
N VAL A 140 7.59 10.57 11.70
CA VAL A 140 7.60 11.39 10.50
C VAL A 140 6.18 11.73 10.08
N LEU A 141 5.83 13.01 10.09
CA LEU A 141 4.54 13.54 9.61
C LEU A 141 4.54 13.81 8.12
N LYS A 142 5.61 14.49 7.64
CA LYS A 142 5.79 14.80 6.22
C LYS A 142 7.21 14.40 5.83
N PRO A 143 7.38 13.29 5.14
CA PRO A 143 8.69 12.88 4.65
C PRO A 143 9.18 13.84 3.57
N CYS A 144 10.46 14.17 3.60
CA CYS A 144 11.23 14.67 2.48
C CYS A 144 12.23 13.58 2.12
N PHE A 145 12.24 13.10 0.90
CA PHE A 145 13.18 12.08 0.47
C PHE A 145 14.48 12.70 0.00
N ASP A 146 15.59 12.04 0.33
CA ASP A 146 16.91 12.37 -0.17
C ASP A 146 17.07 11.81 -1.60
N LYS A 147 17.40 12.68 -2.55
CA LYS A 147 17.51 12.32 -3.98
C LYS A 147 18.60 11.28 -4.27
N GLU A 148 19.73 11.35 -3.53
CA GLU A 148 20.83 10.41 -3.76
C GLU A 148 20.52 9.03 -3.17
N LYS A 149 19.86 9.00 -1.99
CA LYS A 149 19.44 7.76 -1.34
C LYS A 149 18.33 7.04 -2.11
N THR A 150 17.48 7.78 -2.83
CA THR A 150 16.30 7.24 -3.51
C THR A 150 16.47 7.02 -5.01
N LYS A 151 17.56 7.49 -5.60
CA LYS A 151 17.78 7.50 -7.07
C LYS A 151 17.57 6.16 -7.81
N ASN A 152 17.74 5.04 -7.10
CA ASN A 152 17.59 3.68 -7.65
C ASN A 152 16.38 2.93 -7.08
N LEU A 153 15.47 3.61 -6.41
CA LEU A 153 14.28 3.01 -5.82
C LEU A 153 13.05 3.35 -6.65
N SER A 154 12.21 2.37 -6.92
CA SER A 154 10.92 2.59 -7.58
C SER A 154 9.78 2.64 -6.58
N VAL A 155 9.94 1.96 -5.45
CA VAL A 155 8.97 1.91 -4.36
C VAL A 155 9.69 2.18 -3.03
N ILE A 156 9.06 2.96 -2.16
CA ILE A 156 9.57 3.31 -0.83
C ILE A 156 8.47 3.03 0.19
N HIS A 157 8.83 2.38 1.31
CA HIS A 157 7.93 2.23 2.46
C HIS A 157 7.91 3.49 3.34
N SER A 158 6.90 3.62 4.19
CA SER A 158 6.91 4.65 5.24
C SER A 158 8.16 4.51 6.12
N PRO A 159 8.80 5.61 6.48
CA PRO A 159 9.96 5.57 7.38
C PRO A 159 9.60 5.28 8.85
N ASN A 160 8.31 5.23 9.17
CA ASN A 160 7.79 5.02 10.52
C ASN A 160 7.89 3.56 10.98
N LEU A 161 7.32 3.28 12.15
CA LEU A 161 7.17 1.90 12.67
C LEU A 161 6.33 1.05 11.70
N PHE A 162 6.50 -0.27 11.77
CA PHE A 162 5.81 -1.23 10.89
C PHE A 162 6.13 -1.06 9.41
N TRP A 163 7.37 -0.73 9.12
CA TRP A 163 7.87 -0.54 7.76
C TRP A 163 7.80 -1.80 6.89
N GLN A 164 7.83 -3.01 7.47
CA GLN A 164 7.79 -4.27 6.73
C GLN A 164 6.50 -4.40 5.90
N ILE A 165 5.33 -4.15 6.52
CA ILE A 165 4.05 -4.03 5.82
C ILE A 165 3.57 -2.60 6.04
N SER A 166 4.10 -1.71 5.27
CA SER A 166 3.88 -0.29 5.44
C SER A 166 2.46 0.12 5.07
N THR A 167 1.76 0.80 5.96
CA THR A 167 0.45 1.41 5.67
C THR A 167 0.53 2.52 4.61
N GLN A 168 1.72 3.05 4.38
CA GLN A 168 1.99 4.06 3.37
C GLN A 168 3.14 3.59 2.49
N ILE A 169 2.87 3.46 1.21
CA ILE A 169 3.90 3.23 0.20
C ILE A 169 3.96 4.41 -0.77
N TYR A 170 5.15 4.67 -1.23
CA TYR A 170 5.42 5.72 -2.20
C TYR A 170 5.96 5.10 -3.47
N VAL A 171 5.45 5.53 -4.61
CA VAL A 171 5.83 5.03 -5.92
C VAL A 171 6.42 6.16 -6.76
N ASN A 172 7.34 5.82 -7.66
CA ASN A 172 7.92 6.80 -8.56
C ASN A 172 6.94 7.23 -9.67
N GLU A 173 7.33 8.22 -10.47
CA GLU A 173 6.53 8.77 -11.57
C GLU A 173 6.21 7.71 -12.64
N GLU A 174 7.09 6.75 -12.87
CA GLU A 174 6.91 5.72 -13.91
C GLU A 174 5.82 4.73 -13.49
N ILE A 175 5.89 4.20 -12.27
CA ILE A 175 4.83 3.35 -11.71
C ILE A 175 3.48 4.08 -11.70
N LYS A 176 3.45 5.34 -11.22
CA LYS A 176 2.23 6.15 -11.21
C LYS A 176 1.62 6.23 -12.62
N ARG A 177 2.42 6.57 -13.62
CA ARG A 177 1.96 6.67 -15.01
C ARG A 177 1.39 5.34 -15.51
N ASP A 178 2.06 4.24 -15.25
CA ASP A 178 1.66 2.92 -15.76
C ASP A 178 0.41 2.38 -15.02
N LEU A 179 0.25 2.67 -13.74
CA LEU A 179 -0.99 2.39 -13.01
C LEU A 179 -2.18 3.17 -13.59
N ILE A 180 -2.00 4.45 -13.90
CA ILE A 180 -3.04 5.28 -14.54
C ILE A 180 -3.37 4.76 -15.95
N ASN A 181 -2.36 4.50 -16.76
CA ASN A 181 -2.53 4.05 -18.14
C ASN A 181 -3.17 2.66 -18.23
N SER A 182 -2.96 1.80 -17.23
CA SER A 182 -3.61 0.49 -17.16
C SER A 182 -5.10 0.58 -16.81
N GLY A 183 -5.62 1.76 -16.49
CA GLY A 183 -7.04 1.96 -16.14
C GLY A 183 -7.41 1.45 -14.76
N ILE A 184 -6.45 1.30 -13.84
CA ILE A 184 -6.73 1.04 -12.43
C ILE A 184 -7.43 2.27 -11.85
N LYS A 185 -8.61 2.03 -11.27
CA LYS A 185 -9.49 3.10 -10.79
C LYS A 185 -9.29 3.36 -9.30
N GLU A 186 -9.84 4.48 -8.84
CA GLU A 186 -9.96 4.87 -7.43
C GLU A 186 -8.61 5.09 -6.72
N LEU A 187 -7.50 5.22 -7.47
CA LEU A 187 -6.20 5.59 -6.92
C LEU A 187 -6.05 7.11 -6.77
N CYS A 188 -5.42 7.51 -5.69
CA CYS A 188 -4.95 8.87 -5.45
C CYS A 188 -3.43 8.89 -5.32
N PHE A 189 -2.82 9.97 -5.82
CA PHE A 189 -1.38 10.18 -5.80
C PHE A 189 -1.04 11.55 -5.24
N SER A 190 -0.47 11.60 -4.05
CA SER A 190 -0.02 12.84 -3.43
C SER A 190 1.49 12.98 -3.55
N ARG A 191 1.95 14.03 -4.20
CA ARG A 191 3.39 14.26 -4.42
C ARG A 191 4.14 14.46 -3.10
N VAL A 192 5.31 13.86 -3.00
CA VAL A 192 6.22 13.97 -1.86
C VAL A 192 7.44 14.80 -2.28
N LYS A 193 7.95 15.60 -1.35
CA LYS A 193 9.16 16.42 -1.56
C LYS A 193 10.39 15.52 -1.70
N VAL A 194 11.27 15.87 -2.64
CA VAL A 194 12.57 15.20 -2.86
C VAL A 194 13.63 16.30 -2.97
N GLU A 195 14.69 16.21 -2.20
CA GLU A 195 15.83 17.16 -2.20
C GLU A 195 17.18 16.46 -2.09
#